data_a56c12ca354dee2795e506fbaec23fa8
#
_entry.id   a56c12ca354dee2795e506fbaec23fa8
#
_cell.length_a   1.000
_cell.length_b   1.000
_cell.length_c   1.000
_cell.angle_alpha   90.00
_cell.angle_beta   90.00
_cell.angle_gamma   90.00
#
_symmetry.space_group_name_H-M   'P 1'
#
loop_
_entity.id
_entity.type
_entity.pdbx_description
1 polymer ?
#
loop_
_entity_poly.entity_id
_entity_poly.type
_entity_poly.pdbx_seq_one_letter_code
_entity_poly.pdbx_strand_id
1 'polypeptide(L)'
;INYLINDHIKAKELESILNEMEYVDKVEPVSTNIIIFSLKSIYNEDKFIELLLDNNIRLIKLGRGKIRIVTHRDYTQNQHEFTINILKNLKI
;
A
#
# COMPACT_ATOMS: atom_id res chain seq x y z
N ILE A 1 -10.74 6.72 16.75
CA ILE A 1 -11.80 7.26 15.94
C ILE A 1 -11.31 8.42 15.10
N ASN A 2 -10.53 9.32 15.67
CA ASN A 2 -9.91 10.39 14.90
C ASN A 2 -8.94 9.87 13.86
N TYR A 3 -8.39 8.70 14.08
CA TYR A 3 -7.46 8.10 13.14
C TYR A 3 -8.13 7.74 11.80
N LEU A 4 -9.44 7.60 11.76
CA LEU A 4 -10.13 7.32 10.50
C LEU A 4 -9.97 8.47 9.51
N ILE A 5 -10.02 9.71 10.01
CA ILE A 5 -9.84 10.89 9.17
C ILE A 5 -8.40 10.92 8.65
N ASN A 6 -7.44 10.71 9.56
CA ASN A 6 -6.04 10.67 9.18
C ASN A 6 -5.75 9.55 8.19
N ASP A 7 -6.38 8.39 8.40
CA ASP A 7 -6.21 7.27 7.51
C ASP A 7 -6.70 7.60 6.10
N HIS A 8 -7.78 8.35 5.98
CA HIS A 8 -8.29 8.71 4.66
C HIS A 8 -7.31 9.62 3.91
N ILE A 9 -6.75 10.60 4.58
CA ILE A 9 -5.75 11.49 3.98
C ILE A 9 -4.52 10.68 3.58
N LYS A 10 -4.06 9.83 4.48
CA LYS A 10 -2.90 8.97 4.22
C LYS A 10 -3.17 7.99 3.09
N ALA A 11 -4.39 7.45 3.02
CA ALA A 11 -4.78 6.54 1.96
C ALA A 11 -4.73 7.24 0.60
N LYS A 12 -5.17 8.49 0.54
CA LYS A 12 -5.09 9.27 -0.70
C LYS A 12 -3.65 9.51 -1.13
N GLU A 13 -2.77 9.78 -0.17
CA GLU A 13 -1.36 9.95 -0.47
C GLU A 13 -0.74 8.66 -1.01
N LEU A 14 -1.07 7.53 -0.37
CA LEU A 14 -0.57 6.24 -0.81
C LEU A 14 -1.10 5.88 -2.20
N GLU A 15 -2.36 6.20 -2.47
CA GLU A 15 -2.93 6.03 -3.80
C GLU A 15 -2.11 6.77 -4.85
N SER A 16 -1.80 8.02 -4.56
CA SER A 16 -1.00 8.85 -5.46
C SER A 16 0.39 8.27 -5.69
N ILE A 17 1.05 7.85 -4.62
CA ILE A 17 2.38 7.26 -4.70
C ILE A 17 2.34 5.96 -5.52
N LEU A 18 1.40 5.10 -5.24
CA LEU A 18 1.29 3.82 -5.94
C LEU A 18 1.02 4.00 -7.44
N ASN A 19 0.23 5.00 -7.79
CA ASN A 19 -0.03 5.30 -9.20
C ASN A 19 1.23 5.71 -9.96
N GLU A 20 2.25 6.18 -9.27
CA GLU A 20 3.50 6.59 -9.88
C GLU A 20 4.53 5.45 -9.94
N MET A 21 4.28 4.35 -9.24
CA MET A 21 5.26 3.26 -9.14
C MET A 21 5.20 2.37 -10.37
N GLU A 22 6.39 2.06 -10.89
CA GLU A 22 6.55 1.23 -12.08
C GLU A 22 5.97 -0.18 -11.92
N TYR A 23 6.08 -0.73 -10.72
CA TYR A 23 5.65 -2.11 -10.47
C TYR A 23 4.14 -2.23 -10.29
N VAL A 24 3.44 -1.14 -10.14
CA VAL A 24 1.98 -1.13 -9.97
C VAL A 24 1.30 -1.07 -11.31
N ASP A 25 0.37 -2.00 -11.54
CA ASP A 25 -0.43 -2.01 -12.74
C ASP A 25 -1.60 -1.03 -12.63
N LYS A 26 -2.35 -1.14 -11.55
CA LYS A 26 -3.54 -0.33 -11.36
C LYS A 26 -3.83 -0.13 -9.89
N VAL A 27 -4.31 1.05 -9.54
CA VAL A 27 -4.79 1.35 -8.18
C VAL A 27 -6.27 1.66 -8.27
N GLU A 28 -7.08 1.01 -7.43
CA GLU A 28 -8.50 1.31 -7.40
C GLU A 28 -8.73 2.65 -6.71
N PRO A 29 -9.73 3.42 -7.15
CA PRO A 29 -9.99 4.72 -6.52
C PRO A 29 -10.25 4.58 -5.02
N VAL A 30 -9.57 5.39 -4.24
CA VAL A 30 -9.72 5.37 -2.79
C VAL A 30 -10.90 6.23 -2.40
N SER A 31 -11.96 5.61 -1.91
CA SER A 31 -13.15 6.32 -1.45
C SER A 31 -13.25 6.37 0.07
N THR A 32 -12.46 5.53 0.75
CA THR A 32 -12.38 5.47 2.20
C THR A 32 -10.91 5.33 2.59
N ASN A 33 -10.63 4.63 3.65
CA ASN A 33 -9.26 4.33 4.04
C ASN A 33 -8.78 2.97 3.54
N ILE A 34 -9.45 2.42 2.53
CA ILE A 34 -9.09 1.13 1.96
C ILE A 34 -8.32 1.36 0.66
N ILE A 35 -7.12 0.77 0.58
CA ILE A 35 -6.25 0.89 -0.58
C ILE A 35 -6.12 -0.48 -1.22
N ILE A 36 -6.53 -0.58 -2.49
CA ILE A 36 -6.45 -1.82 -3.25
C ILE A 36 -5.72 -1.53 -4.56
N PHE A 37 -4.74 -2.36 -4.88
CA PHE A 37 -3.97 -2.18 -6.11
C PHE A 37 -3.55 -3.55 -6.66
N SER A 38 -3.05 -3.55 -7.88
CA SER A 38 -2.51 -4.77 -8.49
C SER A 38 -1.10 -4.49 -9.01
N LEU A 39 -0.28 -5.55 -9.02
CA LEU A 39 1.07 -5.48 -9.57
C LEU A 39 1.02 -5.86 -11.03
N LYS A 40 1.99 -5.37 -11.80
CA LYS A 40 2.18 -5.83 -13.16
C LYS A 40 2.51 -7.32 -13.15
N SER A 41 2.10 -8.03 -14.19
CA SER A 41 2.17 -9.49 -14.21
C SER A 41 3.59 -10.06 -14.12
N ILE A 42 4.60 -9.26 -14.40
CA ILE A 42 5.99 -9.71 -14.32
C ILE A 42 6.50 -9.82 -12.88
N TYR A 43 5.74 -9.30 -11.92
CA TYR A 43 6.15 -9.32 -10.52
C TYR A 43 5.42 -10.40 -9.74
N ASN A 44 6.12 -10.98 -8.76
CA ASN A 44 5.57 -12.01 -7.90
C ASN A 44 4.89 -11.38 -6.69
N GLU A 45 3.59 -11.58 -6.58
CA GLU A 45 2.80 -11.00 -5.48
C GLU A 45 3.26 -11.50 -4.12
N ASP A 46 3.55 -12.79 -4.00
CA ASP A 46 3.94 -13.36 -2.72
C ASP A 46 5.26 -12.78 -2.23
N LYS A 47 6.21 -12.59 -3.13
CA LYS A 47 7.49 -11.97 -2.78
C LYS A 47 7.31 -10.52 -2.39
N PHE A 48 6.44 -9.81 -3.09
CA PHE A 48 6.14 -8.42 -2.79
C PHE A 48 5.54 -8.29 -1.39
N ILE A 49 4.56 -9.13 -1.08
CA ILE A 49 3.89 -9.13 0.22
C ILE A 49 4.89 -9.45 1.33
N GLU A 50 5.73 -10.45 1.12
CA GLU A 50 6.74 -10.85 2.09
C GLU A 50 7.75 -9.74 2.35
N LEU A 51 8.21 -9.09 1.29
CA LEU A 51 9.16 -8.00 1.40
C LEU A 51 8.59 -6.84 2.22
N LEU A 52 7.33 -6.50 1.98
CA LEU A 52 6.70 -5.42 2.73
C LEU A 52 6.40 -5.83 4.16
N LEU A 53 6.05 -7.09 4.39
CA LEU A 53 5.84 -7.58 5.74
C LEU A 53 7.13 -7.53 6.56
N ASP A 54 8.27 -7.78 5.94
CA ASP A 54 9.58 -7.64 6.59
C ASP A 54 9.84 -6.21 7.04
N ASN A 55 9.15 -5.25 6.45
CA ASN A 55 9.23 -3.84 6.82
C ASN A 55 8.01 -3.39 7.62
N ASN A 56 7.30 -4.34 8.22
CA ASN A 56 6.12 -4.10 9.06
C ASN A 56 4.94 -3.48 8.30
N ILE A 57 4.88 -3.69 7.00
CA ILE A 57 3.76 -3.25 6.18
C ILE A 57 2.96 -4.48 5.81
N ARG A 58 1.73 -4.56 6.31
CA ARG A 58 0.88 -5.73 6.09
C ARG A 58 0.05 -5.57 4.84
N LEU A 59 0.08 -6.61 4.01
CA LEU A 59 -0.74 -6.67 2.80
C LEU A 59 -1.58 -7.94 2.83
N ILE A 60 -2.73 -7.89 2.18
CA ILE A 60 -3.62 -9.04 2.07
C ILE A 60 -3.92 -9.27 0.60
N LYS A 61 -3.81 -10.51 0.14
CA LYS A 61 -4.20 -10.88 -1.22
C LYS A 61 -5.72 -11.02 -1.26
N LEU A 62 -6.33 -10.38 -2.25
CA LEU A 62 -7.78 -10.44 -2.44
C LEU A 62 -8.17 -11.36 -3.58
N GLY A 63 -7.20 -11.97 -4.27
CA GLY A 63 -7.45 -12.75 -5.46
C GLY A 63 -7.53 -11.87 -6.70
N ARG A 64 -7.49 -12.50 -7.87
CA ARG A 64 -7.54 -11.81 -9.17
C ARG A 64 -6.44 -10.77 -9.33
N GLY A 65 -5.29 -10.99 -8.68
CA GLY A 65 -4.17 -10.08 -8.77
C GLY A 65 -4.28 -8.84 -7.90
N LYS A 66 -5.29 -8.74 -7.07
CA LYS A 66 -5.49 -7.56 -6.22
C LYS A 66 -4.89 -7.74 -4.84
N ILE A 67 -4.33 -6.67 -4.33
CA ILE A 67 -3.69 -6.63 -3.01
C ILE A 67 -4.24 -5.43 -2.25
N ARG A 68 -4.50 -5.64 -0.96
CA ARG A 68 -4.99 -4.57 -0.08
C ARG A 68 -3.93 -4.23 0.95
N ILE A 69 -3.68 -2.95 1.14
CA ILE A 69 -2.82 -2.46 2.22
C ILE A 69 -3.66 -2.34 3.48
N VAL A 70 -3.16 -2.94 4.58
CA VAL A 70 -3.84 -2.87 5.87
C VAL A 70 -3.08 -1.91 6.76
N THR A 71 -3.71 -0.78 7.09
CA THR A 71 -3.12 0.16 8.04
C THR A 71 -3.61 -0.17 9.44
N HIS A 72 -2.71 -0.04 10.40
CA HIS A 72 -3.07 -0.21 11.82
C HIS A 72 -3.72 1.07 12.34
N ARG A 73 -4.52 0.93 13.40
CA ARG A 73 -5.08 2.12 14.03
C ARG A 73 -3.99 3.02 14.62
N ASP A 74 -2.83 2.46 14.90
CA ASP A 74 -1.68 3.21 15.42
C ASP A 74 -0.77 3.69 14.30
N TYR A 75 -1.28 3.78 13.11
CA TYR A 75 -0.53 4.20 11.93
C TYR A 75 -0.21 5.70 12.06
N THR A 76 0.98 5.97 12.54
CA THR A 76 1.43 7.34 12.80
C THR A 76 1.95 8.01 11.54
N GLN A 77 2.19 9.32 11.62
CA GLN A 77 2.80 10.04 10.51
C GLN A 77 4.19 9.49 10.21
N ASN A 78 4.96 9.12 11.22
CA ASN A 78 6.28 8.53 11.02
C ASN A 78 6.21 7.21 10.26
N GLN A 79 5.24 6.37 10.60
CA GLN A 79 5.04 5.11 9.90
C GLN A 79 4.59 5.35 8.46
N HIS A 80 3.77 6.36 8.25
CA HIS A 80 3.30 6.72 6.93
C HIS A 80 4.47 7.14 6.03
N GLU A 81 5.34 7.99 6.54
CA GLU A 81 6.52 8.43 5.80
C GLU A 81 7.46 7.26 5.52
N PHE A 82 7.61 6.36 6.49
CA PHE A 82 8.41 5.16 6.32
C PHE A 82 7.82 4.28 5.21
N THR A 83 6.51 4.09 5.23
CA THR A 83 5.81 3.29 4.22
C THR A 83 6.02 3.86 2.82
N ILE A 84 5.84 5.17 2.67
CA ILE A 84 6.06 5.84 1.39
C ILE A 84 7.50 5.64 0.92
N ASN A 85 8.45 5.78 1.83
CA ASN A 85 9.86 5.63 1.52
C ASN A 85 10.17 4.22 1.03
N ILE A 86 9.62 3.22 1.71
CA ILE A 86 9.80 1.82 1.31
C ILE A 86 9.21 1.59 -0.08
N LEU A 87 7.99 2.06 -0.32
CA LEU A 87 7.33 1.87 -1.61
C LEU A 87 8.11 2.52 -2.75
N LYS A 88 8.66 3.70 -2.52
CA LYS A 88 9.43 4.43 -3.55
C LYS A 88 10.77 3.79 -3.86
N ASN A 89 11.35 3.09 -2.90
CA ASN A 89 12.70 2.55 -3.04
C ASN A 89 12.74 1.03 -3.19
N LEU A 90 11.59 0.41 -3.42
CA LEU A 90 11.54 -1.04 -3.62
C LEU A 90 12.29 -1.46 -4.86
N LYS A 91 13.08 -2.52 -4.71
CA LYS A 91 13.78 -3.16 -5.83
C LYS A 91 13.25 -4.59 -5.95
N ILE A 92 12.40 -4.79 -6.91
CA ILE A 92 11.81 -6.10 -7.18
C ILE A 92 11.97 -6.51 -8.63
#